data_2441dd10d9eed8b0033690506efb2510
#
_entry.id   2441dd10d9eed8b0033690506efb2510
#
_cell.length_a   1.000
_cell.length_b   1.000
_cell.length_c   1.000
_cell.angle_alpha   90.00
_cell.angle_beta   90.00
_cell.angle_gamma   90.00
#
_symmetry.space_group_name_H-M   'P 1'
#
loop_
_entity.id
_entity.type
_entity.pdbx_description
1 polymer ?
#
loop_
_entity_poly.entity_id
_entity_poly.type
_entity_poly.pdbx_seq_one_letter_code
_entity_poly.pdbx_strand_id
1 'polypeptide(L)'
;VDLTQEIGKAKRYQSLKFFGMKSEVDSDITKQFAALTVEISPNVRIVIYRGTDETLIGWKEDFMMTYSPIIPAHKDAKEYLEQQAKVFDGKILLSGHSKGGNLALYAAAAQEKEVQSRLGKIFCFDSPGLHRSILETEGYRAVVPLAMRYIPQDALVGLLLESEIPYVIVKSNAFAALQHSALTWEIENGQFVTMDHLTKNSQLNDQTFKKWTEEVSDEELELFWDVFFELLFTIGLDTINDVFGKFMHYVQEFF
;
A
#
# COMPACT_ATOMS: atom_id res chain seq x y z
N VAL A 1 -11.54 -9.64 -19.29
CA VAL A 1 -10.23 -9.93 -19.91
C VAL A 1 -9.24 -10.16 -18.79
N ASP A 2 -8.53 -11.28 -18.81
CA ASP A 2 -7.45 -11.53 -17.86
C ASP A 2 -6.24 -10.65 -18.22
N LEU A 3 -6.04 -9.59 -17.44
CA LEU A 3 -4.95 -8.63 -17.65
C LEU A 3 -3.58 -9.30 -17.66
N THR A 4 -3.39 -10.35 -16.83
CA THR A 4 -2.12 -11.11 -16.75
C THR A 4 -1.82 -11.79 -18.08
N GLN A 5 -2.83 -12.36 -18.74
CA GLN A 5 -2.66 -12.97 -20.06
C GLN A 5 -2.31 -11.93 -21.14
N GLU A 6 -2.94 -10.76 -21.10
CA GLU A 6 -2.64 -9.70 -22.07
C GLU A 6 -1.24 -9.11 -21.84
N ILE A 7 -0.82 -8.92 -20.61
CA ILE A 7 0.55 -8.53 -20.25
C ILE A 7 1.55 -9.58 -20.80
N GLY A 8 1.28 -10.87 -20.60
CA GLY A 8 2.14 -11.95 -21.08
C GLY A 8 2.30 -12.00 -22.61
N LYS A 9 1.30 -11.53 -23.38
CA LYS A 9 1.35 -11.44 -24.85
C LYS A 9 2.13 -10.21 -25.33
N ALA A 10 2.24 -9.17 -24.54
CA ALA A 10 2.87 -7.92 -24.95
C ALA A 10 4.39 -8.07 -25.02
N LYS A 11 4.97 -7.81 -26.19
CA LYS A 11 6.43 -7.89 -26.44
C LYS A 11 7.26 -7.12 -25.40
N ARG A 12 6.73 -6.04 -24.88
CA ARG A 12 7.34 -5.20 -23.85
C ARG A 12 7.69 -5.97 -22.58
N TYR A 13 6.90 -6.98 -22.21
CA TYR A 13 7.03 -7.69 -20.95
C TYR A 13 7.61 -9.12 -21.07
N GLN A 14 7.80 -9.63 -22.31
CA GLN A 14 8.27 -11.00 -22.55
C GLN A 14 9.70 -11.26 -22.08
N SER A 15 10.53 -10.22 -21.94
CA SER A 15 11.91 -10.33 -21.45
C SER A 15 12.04 -10.16 -19.93
N LEU A 16 10.96 -9.87 -19.23
CA LEU A 16 11.00 -9.71 -17.78
C LEU A 16 11.29 -11.03 -17.09
N LYS A 17 12.14 -11.00 -16.08
CA LYS A 17 12.43 -12.15 -15.22
C LYS A 17 11.92 -11.86 -13.81
N PHE A 18 11.32 -12.87 -13.21
CA PHE A 18 10.68 -12.80 -11.90
C PHE A 18 11.46 -13.63 -10.89
N PHE A 19 11.67 -13.10 -9.69
CA PHE A 19 12.46 -13.70 -8.64
C PHE A 19 11.78 -13.56 -7.28
N GLY A 20 12.10 -14.46 -6.37
CA GLY A 20 11.86 -14.32 -4.94
C GLY A 20 10.39 -14.12 -4.55
N MET A 21 9.45 -14.67 -5.31
CA MET A 21 8.03 -14.56 -4.94
C MET A 21 7.81 -15.09 -3.53
N LYS A 22 7.26 -14.24 -2.66
CA LYS A 22 6.87 -14.55 -1.27
C LYS A 22 5.41 -14.17 -1.09
N SER A 23 4.62 -15.03 -0.44
CA SER A 23 3.22 -14.74 -0.09
C SER A 23 2.88 -15.51 1.18
N GLU A 24 2.55 -14.82 2.25
CA GLU A 24 2.31 -15.37 3.57
C GLU A 24 1.12 -14.68 4.22
N VAL A 25 0.28 -15.48 4.89
CA VAL A 25 -0.76 -15.01 5.78
C VAL A 25 -0.59 -15.77 7.09
N ASP A 26 -0.56 -15.05 8.21
CA ASP A 26 -0.38 -15.61 9.55
C ASP A 26 -1.36 -14.93 10.50
N SER A 27 -2.35 -15.71 10.95
CA SER A 27 -3.39 -15.23 11.86
C SER A 27 -2.90 -14.99 13.28
N ASP A 28 -1.88 -15.74 13.72
CA ASP A 28 -1.40 -15.68 15.09
C ASP A 28 -0.73 -14.35 15.41
N ILE A 29 -0.12 -13.74 14.42
CA ILE A 29 0.54 -12.43 14.53
C ILE A 29 -0.12 -11.33 13.70
N THR A 30 -1.32 -11.57 13.18
CA THR A 30 -2.07 -10.64 12.31
C THR A 30 -1.20 -10.12 11.16
N LYS A 31 -0.74 -11.03 10.29
CA LYS A 31 0.16 -10.70 9.16
C LYS A 31 -0.40 -11.14 7.82
N GLN A 32 -0.35 -10.23 6.84
CA GLN A 32 -0.53 -10.57 5.43
C GLN A 32 0.55 -9.86 4.62
N PHE A 33 1.45 -10.63 4.04
CA PHE A 33 2.59 -10.13 3.28
C PHE A 33 2.73 -10.83 1.94
N ALA A 34 3.00 -10.06 0.88
CA ALA A 34 3.45 -10.63 -0.38
C ALA A 34 4.36 -9.66 -1.12
N ALA A 35 5.41 -10.20 -1.74
CA ALA A 35 6.36 -9.44 -2.54
C ALA A 35 6.92 -10.28 -3.67
N LEU A 36 7.43 -9.57 -4.67
CA LEU A 36 8.08 -10.19 -5.80
C LEU A 36 9.12 -9.22 -6.39
N THR A 37 10.18 -9.75 -6.98
CA THR A 37 11.23 -8.96 -7.65
C THR A 37 11.19 -9.21 -9.16
N VAL A 38 11.24 -8.14 -9.93
CA VAL A 38 11.26 -8.20 -11.40
C VAL A 38 12.55 -7.56 -11.92
N GLU A 39 13.30 -8.27 -12.76
CA GLU A 39 14.44 -7.71 -13.50
C GLU A 39 13.91 -7.06 -14.78
N ILE A 40 14.04 -5.74 -14.83
CA ILE A 40 13.61 -4.93 -15.98
C ILE A 40 14.75 -4.63 -16.95
N SER A 41 15.98 -4.72 -16.46
CA SER A 41 17.20 -4.72 -17.26
C SER A 41 18.35 -5.37 -16.48
N PRO A 42 19.47 -5.74 -17.11
CA PRO A 42 20.58 -6.44 -16.42
C PRO A 42 21.10 -5.74 -15.16
N ASN A 43 20.96 -4.42 -15.07
CA ASN A 43 21.46 -3.61 -13.94
C ASN A 43 20.36 -2.95 -13.11
N VAL A 44 19.07 -3.28 -13.37
CA VAL A 44 17.94 -2.68 -12.66
C VAL A 44 16.88 -3.74 -12.34
N ARG A 45 16.57 -3.85 -11.06
CA ARG A 45 15.43 -4.63 -10.56
C ARG A 45 14.40 -3.72 -9.89
N ILE A 46 13.15 -4.15 -9.93
CA ILE A 46 12.09 -3.54 -9.15
C ILE A 46 11.55 -4.56 -8.16
N VAL A 47 11.53 -4.19 -6.90
CA VAL A 47 10.84 -4.94 -5.83
C VAL A 47 9.43 -4.40 -5.75
N ILE A 48 8.46 -5.28 -5.85
CA ILE A 48 7.04 -4.97 -5.82
C ILE A 48 6.44 -5.59 -4.57
N TYR A 49 5.85 -4.78 -3.72
CA TYR A 49 5.08 -5.21 -2.57
C TYR A 49 3.59 -5.18 -2.92
N ARG A 50 2.91 -6.30 -2.69
CA ARG A 50 1.47 -6.40 -2.90
C ARG A 50 0.74 -5.68 -1.77
N GLY A 51 -0.34 -5.00 -2.11
CA GLY A 51 -1.30 -4.46 -1.14
C GLY A 51 -2.10 -5.56 -0.46
N THR A 52 -3.05 -5.15 0.34
CA THR A 52 -3.93 -6.03 1.09
C THR A 52 -4.77 -6.89 0.15
N ASP A 53 -4.93 -8.15 0.51
CA ASP A 53 -5.88 -9.03 -0.14
C ASP A 53 -7.28 -8.90 0.50
N GLU A 54 -8.19 -9.80 0.17
CA GLU A 54 -9.57 -9.77 0.68
C GLU A 54 -9.72 -10.30 2.11
N THR A 55 -8.65 -10.83 2.74
CA THR A 55 -8.73 -11.39 4.09
C THR A 55 -8.93 -10.32 5.17
N LEU A 56 -9.77 -10.58 6.17
CA LEU A 56 -9.92 -9.68 7.32
C LEU A 56 -8.64 -9.57 8.14
N ILE A 57 -7.75 -10.57 8.10
CA ILE A 57 -6.42 -10.50 8.72
C ILE A 57 -5.58 -9.41 8.07
N GLY A 58 -5.56 -9.35 6.73
CA GLY A 58 -4.87 -8.29 6.01
C GLY A 58 -5.45 -6.90 6.32
N TRP A 59 -6.77 -6.78 6.37
CA TRP A 59 -7.44 -5.54 6.75
C TRP A 59 -7.18 -5.14 8.20
N LYS A 60 -7.20 -6.09 9.14
CA LYS A 60 -6.82 -5.82 10.53
C LYS A 60 -5.38 -5.27 10.60
N GLU A 61 -4.44 -5.89 9.88
CA GLU A 61 -3.06 -5.40 9.82
C GLU A 61 -2.96 -3.98 9.23
N ASP A 62 -3.81 -3.63 8.25
CA ASP A 62 -3.84 -2.26 7.72
C ASP A 62 -4.23 -1.23 8.79
N PHE A 63 -5.25 -1.55 9.59
CA PHE A 63 -5.68 -0.66 10.66
C PHE A 63 -4.66 -0.59 11.82
N MET A 64 -3.83 -1.63 12.03
CA MET A 64 -2.72 -1.55 12.97
C MET A 64 -1.75 -0.41 12.64
N MET A 65 -1.61 -0.02 11.38
CA MET A 65 -0.75 1.11 10.99
C MET A 65 -1.18 2.45 11.60
N THR A 66 -2.42 2.57 12.07
CA THR A 66 -2.93 3.81 12.69
C THR A 66 -2.39 4.03 14.10
N TYR A 67 -1.98 2.98 14.80
CA TYR A 67 -1.50 3.04 16.20
C TYR A 67 -0.14 2.37 16.41
N SER A 68 0.29 1.50 15.49
CA SER A 68 1.58 0.81 15.60
C SER A 68 2.58 1.36 14.58
N PRO A 69 3.74 1.85 15.03
CA PRO A 69 4.80 2.29 14.11
C PRO A 69 5.30 1.21 13.16
N ILE A 70 5.28 -0.05 13.62
CA ILE A 70 5.83 -1.20 12.90
C ILE A 70 4.85 -2.37 12.97
N ILE A 71 4.24 -2.71 11.85
CA ILE A 71 3.40 -3.91 11.72
C ILE A 71 4.25 -5.14 11.32
N PRO A 72 3.73 -6.37 11.48
CA PRO A 72 4.46 -7.58 11.06
C PRO A 72 4.93 -7.56 9.62
N ALA A 73 4.09 -7.13 8.67
CA ALA A 73 4.46 -7.02 7.25
C ALA A 73 5.60 -6.03 6.99
N HIS A 74 5.78 -5.00 7.82
CA HIS A 74 6.92 -4.09 7.72
C HIS A 74 8.26 -4.81 7.92
N LYS A 75 8.33 -5.73 8.90
CA LYS A 75 9.55 -6.52 9.17
C LYS A 75 9.87 -7.41 7.98
N ASP A 76 8.87 -8.12 7.45
CA ASP A 76 9.03 -8.94 6.25
C ASP A 76 9.44 -8.11 5.03
N ALA A 77 8.89 -6.92 4.86
CA ALA A 77 9.23 -6.03 3.74
C ALA A 77 10.69 -5.57 3.81
N LYS A 78 11.16 -5.18 5.01
CA LYS A 78 12.57 -4.83 5.24
C LYS A 78 13.49 -6.00 4.93
N GLU A 79 13.21 -7.17 5.50
CA GLU A 79 14.02 -8.39 5.31
C GLU A 79 14.04 -8.82 3.84
N TYR A 80 12.90 -8.75 3.16
CA TYR A 80 12.81 -9.09 1.74
C TYR A 80 13.72 -8.19 0.91
N LEU A 81 13.67 -6.88 1.10
CA LEU A 81 14.54 -5.94 0.39
C LEU A 81 16.01 -6.20 0.67
N GLU A 82 16.37 -6.44 1.93
CA GLU A 82 17.74 -6.78 2.33
C GLU A 82 18.23 -8.05 1.61
N GLN A 83 17.41 -9.10 1.55
CA GLN A 83 17.74 -10.34 0.84
C GLN A 83 17.94 -10.09 -0.66
N GLN A 84 17.07 -9.30 -1.30
CA GLN A 84 17.22 -8.96 -2.71
C GLN A 84 18.49 -8.12 -2.97
N ALA A 85 18.82 -7.21 -2.07
CA ALA A 85 20.02 -6.40 -2.17
C ALA A 85 21.32 -7.22 -2.01
N LYS A 86 21.33 -8.30 -1.21
CA LYS A 86 22.48 -9.20 -1.05
C LYS A 86 22.80 -10.00 -2.31
N VAL A 87 21.82 -10.31 -3.14
CA VAL A 87 21.99 -11.15 -4.34
C VAL A 87 22.00 -10.38 -5.66
N PHE A 88 22.01 -9.05 -5.59
CA PHE A 88 21.99 -8.20 -6.78
C PHE A 88 22.69 -6.88 -6.50
N ASP A 89 23.73 -6.58 -7.24
CA ASP A 89 24.55 -5.36 -7.03
C ASP A 89 24.08 -4.13 -7.80
N GLY A 90 23.08 -4.27 -8.66
CA GLY A 90 22.52 -3.19 -9.48
C GLY A 90 21.59 -2.25 -8.71
N LYS A 91 20.95 -1.37 -9.45
CA LYS A 91 19.96 -0.42 -8.92
C LYS A 91 18.65 -1.10 -8.61
N ILE A 92 18.08 -0.83 -7.44
CA ILE A 92 16.81 -1.39 -6.99
C ILE A 92 15.76 -0.27 -6.96
N LEU A 93 14.69 -0.45 -7.72
CA LEU A 93 13.48 0.36 -7.62
C LEU A 93 12.49 -0.33 -6.69
N LEU A 94 11.60 0.42 -6.08
CA LEU A 94 10.54 -0.13 -5.25
C LEU A 94 9.19 0.32 -5.78
N SER A 95 8.17 -0.51 -5.60
CA SER A 95 6.81 -0.16 -5.97
C SER A 95 5.79 -0.89 -5.11
N GLY A 96 4.64 -0.27 -4.93
CA GLY A 96 3.48 -0.92 -4.33
C GLY A 96 2.23 -0.06 -4.45
N HIS A 97 1.09 -0.73 -4.39
CA HIS A 97 -0.23 -0.14 -4.36
C HIS A 97 -0.86 -0.37 -2.99
N SER A 98 -1.61 0.58 -2.48
CA SER A 98 -2.27 0.46 -1.17
C SER A 98 -1.24 0.20 -0.05
N LYS A 99 -1.47 -0.74 0.86
CA LYS A 99 -0.48 -1.21 1.86
C LYS A 99 0.89 -1.49 1.22
N GLY A 100 0.93 -2.05 0.00
CA GLY A 100 2.20 -2.36 -0.68
C GLY A 100 3.11 -1.14 -0.89
N GLY A 101 2.54 0.04 -1.15
CA GLY A 101 3.34 1.27 -1.27
C GLY A 101 3.85 1.77 0.09
N ASN A 102 3.08 1.61 1.16
CA ASN A 102 3.51 1.84 2.52
C ASN A 102 4.68 0.89 2.90
N LEU A 103 4.55 -0.41 2.59
CA LEU A 103 5.62 -1.40 2.79
C LEU A 103 6.89 -1.05 2.01
N ALA A 104 6.75 -0.59 0.75
CA ALA A 104 7.88 -0.17 -0.07
C ALA A 104 8.63 1.01 0.54
N LEU A 105 7.90 2.01 1.02
CA LEU A 105 8.48 3.18 1.66
C LEU A 105 9.14 2.84 2.99
N TYR A 106 8.46 2.05 3.83
CA TYR A 106 9.02 1.59 5.10
C TYR A 106 10.27 0.74 4.89
N ALA A 107 10.20 -0.25 3.98
CA ALA A 107 11.35 -1.11 3.69
C ALA A 107 12.57 -0.30 3.26
N ALA A 108 12.39 0.73 2.42
CA ALA A 108 13.47 1.63 2.00
C ALA A 108 14.04 2.46 3.17
N ALA A 109 13.16 3.02 4.00
CA ALA A 109 13.53 3.87 5.14
C ALA A 109 14.29 3.08 6.22
N ALA A 110 13.92 1.81 6.43
CA ALA A 110 14.50 0.95 7.45
C ALA A 110 15.81 0.25 7.04
N GLN A 111 16.33 0.49 5.82
CA GLN A 111 17.59 -0.11 5.36
C GLN A 111 18.81 0.63 5.88
N GLU A 112 19.93 -0.11 5.92
CA GLU A 112 21.25 0.47 6.13
C GLU A 112 21.66 1.37 4.94
N LYS A 113 22.51 2.35 5.20
CA LYS A 113 22.96 3.35 4.21
C LYS A 113 23.54 2.72 2.94
N GLU A 114 24.19 1.57 3.05
CA GLU A 114 24.75 0.85 1.91
C GLU A 114 23.64 0.43 0.92
N VAL A 115 22.56 -0.18 1.42
CA VAL A 115 21.41 -0.56 0.60
C VAL A 115 20.68 0.68 0.08
N GLN A 116 20.47 1.69 0.93
CA GLN A 116 19.81 2.94 0.54
C GLN A 116 20.52 3.64 -0.63
N SER A 117 21.85 3.63 -0.67
CA SER A 117 22.65 4.24 -1.76
C SER A 117 22.39 3.61 -3.13
N ARG A 118 21.89 2.38 -3.15
CA ARG A 118 21.55 1.62 -4.36
C ARG A 118 20.08 1.72 -4.76
N LEU A 119 19.26 2.35 -3.91
CA LEU A 119 17.86 2.57 -4.24
C LEU A 119 17.70 3.61 -5.35
N GLY A 120 16.76 3.35 -6.21
CA GLY A 120 16.30 4.30 -7.23
C GLY A 120 14.99 4.94 -6.81
N LYS A 121 14.03 5.00 -7.74
CA LYS A 121 12.71 5.54 -7.43
C LYS A 121 11.86 4.55 -6.61
N ILE A 122 11.02 5.11 -5.75
CA ILE A 122 10.01 4.41 -4.94
C ILE A 122 8.65 4.90 -5.42
N PHE A 123 7.85 4.02 -5.99
CA PHE A 123 6.54 4.35 -6.55
C PHE A 123 5.43 3.87 -5.59
N CYS A 124 4.69 4.81 -5.02
CA CYS A 124 3.58 4.54 -4.11
C CYS A 124 2.26 4.93 -4.81
N PHE A 125 1.44 3.93 -5.14
CA PHE A 125 0.16 4.12 -5.83
C PHE A 125 -0.99 4.00 -4.83
N ASP A 126 -1.70 5.10 -4.61
CA ASP A 126 -2.79 5.28 -3.63
C ASP A 126 -2.51 4.57 -2.30
N SER A 127 -1.36 4.89 -1.76
CA SER A 127 -0.76 4.25 -0.60
C SER A 127 -0.84 5.17 0.61
N PRO A 128 -1.20 4.65 1.80
CA PRO A 128 -1.09 5.43 3.03
C PRO A 128 0.36 5.83 3.29
N GLY A 129 0.54 6.90 4.04
CA GLY A 129 1.83 7.33 4.58
C GLY A 129 2.40 6.33 5.60
N LEU A 130 3.26 6.81 6.48
CA LEU A 130 3.82 6.03 7.58
C LEU A 130 3.37 6.61 8.92
N HIS A 131 3.54 5.83 9.99
CA HIS A 131 3.33 6.34 11.34
C HIS A 131 4.28 7.52 11.62
N ARG A 132 3.79 8.55 12.31
CA ARG A 132 4.51 9.83 12.58
C ARG A 132 5.95 9.63 13.11
N SER A 133 6.16 8.65 13.97
CA SER A 133 7.49 8.39 14.53
C SER A 133 8.54 7.93 13.51
N ILE A 134 8.12 7.39 12.37
CA ILE A 134 9.02 6.97 11.30
C ILE A 134 9.52 8.17 10.49
N LEU A 135 8.71 9.22 10.33
CA LEU A 135 9.07 10.42 9.57
C LEU A 135 10.28 11.16 10.18
N GLU A 136 10.47 11.03 11.49
CA GLU A 136 11.57 11.66 12.20
C GLU A 136 12.92 10.95 12.01
N THR A 137 12.94 9.74 11.43
CA THR A 137 14.14 8.95 11.27
C THR A 137 15.05 9.48 10.15
N GLU A 138 16.37 9.32 10.30
CA GLU A 138 17.33 9.63 9.24
C GLU A 138 17.06 8.80 7.98
N GLY A 139 16.69 7.52 8.15
CA GLY A 139 16.43 6.61 7.05
C GLY A 139 15.24 7.06 6.20
N TYR A 140 14.15 7.55 6.82
CA TYR A 140 13.03 8.11 6.07
C TYR A 140 13.45 9.36 5.29
N ARG A 141 14.10 10.31 5.94
CA ARG A 141 14.59 11.55 5.29
C ARG A 141 15.51 11.28 4.09
N ALA A 142 16.31 10.23 4.18
CA ALA A 142 17.22 9.84 3.08
C ALA A 142 16.46 9.33 1.84
N VAL A 143 15.28 8.71 2.02
CA VAL A 143 14.51 8.10 0.91
C VAL A 143 13.37 8.99 0.39
N VAL A 144 12.94 10.01 1.12
CA VAL A 144 11.92 10.99 0.68
C VAL A 144 12.19 11.52 -0.74
N PRO A 145 13.43 11.94 -1.13
CA PRO A 145 13.68 12.46 -2.47
C PRO A 145 13.57 11.41 -3.59
N LEU A 146 13.58 10.13 -3.24
CA LEU A 146 13.42 9.02 -4.18
C LEU A 146 11.96 8.64 -4.41
N ALA A 147 11.08 9.00 -3.47
CA ALA A 147 9.70 8.57 -3.45
C ALA A 147 8.80 9.45 -4.33
N MET A 148 7.84 8.81 -4.97
CA MET A 148 6.80 9.42 -5.80
C MET A 148 5.46 8.81 -5.40
N ARG A 149 4.50 9.66 -5.04
CA ARG A 149 3.14 9.24 -4.68
C ARG A 149 2.16 9.65 -5.77
N TYR A 150 1.31 8.71 -6.17
CA TYR A 150 0.21 8.94 -7.10
C TYR A 150 -1.08 8.57 -6.39
N ILE A 151 -2.06 9.48 -6.36
CA ILE A 151 -3.35 9.25 -5.72
C ILE A 151 -4.47 9.68 -6.68
N PRO A 152 -5.63 9.01 -6.69
CA PRO A 152 -6.75 9.44 -7.54
C PRO A 152 -7.38 10.73 -7.03
N GLN A 153 -8.15 11.41 -7.88
CA GLN A 153 -8.78 12.68 -7.48
C GLN A 153 -9.78 12.55 -6.32
N ASP A 154 -10.31 11.34 -6.09
CA ASP A 154 -11.23 11.05 -4.97
C ASP A 154 -10.55 10.09 -3.97
N ALA A 155 -9.25 10.31 -3.72
CA ALA A 155 -8.46 9.49 -2.83
C ALA A 155 -9.03 9.46 -1.40
N LEU A 156 -8.95 8.29 -0.79
CA LEU A 156 -9.16 8.06 0.63
C LEU A 156 -7.91 7.43 1.24
N VAL A 157 -7.52 6.26 0.74
CA VAL A 157 -6.38 5.47 1.25
C VAL A 157 -5.06 6.22 1.12
N GLY A 158 -4.82 6.87 -0.02
CA GLY A 158 -3.59 7.63 -0.27
C GLY A 158 -3.43 8.88 0.59
N LEU A 159 -4.42 9.24 1.39
CA LEU A 159 -4.38 10.38 2.32
C LEU A 159 -4.29 9.94 3.79
N LEU A 160 -4.38 8.63 4.05
CA LEU A 160 -4.24 8.10 5.40
C LEU A 160 -2.79 8.16 5.88
N LEU A 161 -2.62 8.32 7.18
CA LEU A 161 -1.33 8.43 7.87
C LEU A 161 -0.49 9.64 7.41
N GLU A 162 0.75 9.73 7.88
CA GLU A 162 1.59 10.89 7.67
C GLU A 162 2.56 10.72 6.50
N SER A 163 2.79 11.78 5.75
CA SER A 163 3.77 11.78 4.67
C SER A 163 4.25 13.19 4.32
N GLU A 164 5.57 13.37 4.25
CA GLU A 164 6.21 14.58 3.73
C GLU A 164 6.41 14.54 2.19
N ILE A 165 6.07 13.41 1.56
CA ILE A 165 6.27 13.21 0.12
C ILE A 165 5.08 13.83 -0.63
N PRO A 166 5.32 14.80 -1.54
CA PRO A 166 4.26 15.36 -2.36
C PRO A 166 3.64 14.28 -3.25
N TYR A 167 2.36 14.43 -3.55
CA TYR A 167 1.64 13.51 -4.42
C TYR A 167 1.23 14.16 -5.74
N VAL A 168 1.10 13.33 -6.76
CA VAL A 168 0.50 13.67 -8.04
C VAL A 168 -0.93 13.14 -8.05
N ILE A 169 -1.90 14.02 -8.32
CA ILE A 169 -3.31 13.62 -8.43
C ILE A 169 -3.55 13.08 -9.84
N VAL A 170 -4.05 11.85 -9.93
CA VAL A 170 -4.37 11.19 -11.19
C VAL A 170 -5.89 11.14 -11.40
N LYS A 171 -6.31 11.24 -12.66
CA LYS A 171 -7.70 11.11 -13.04
C LYS A 171 -8.11 9.63 -13.08
N SER A 172 -9.25 9.30 -12.47
CA SER A 172 -9.85 7.97 -12.54
C SER A 172 -11.26 8.04 -13.15
N ASN A 173 -11.62 7.01 -13.90
CA ASN A 173 -12.94 6.83 -14.49
C ASN A 173 -13.95 6.18 -13.52
N ALA A 174 -13.47 5.69 -12.38
CA ALA A 174 -14.33 5.07 -11.38
C ALA A 174 -14.99 6.13 -10.46
N PHE A 175 -15.86 5.67 -9.60
CA PHE A 175 -16.58 6.49 -8.64
C PHE A 175 -16.18 6.15 -7.20
N ALA A 176 -15.99 7.16 -6.37
CA ALA A 176 -15.69 7.05 -4.93
C ALA A 176 -14.54 6.06 -4.63
N ALA A 177 -14.71 5.19 -3.65
CA ALA A 177 -13.70 4.21 -3.23
C ALA A 177 -13.20 3.27 -4.34
N LEU A 178 -13.96 3.08 -5.43
CA LEU A 178 -13.52 2.27 -6.57
C LEU A 178 -12.34 2.90 -7.32
N GLN A 179 -12.09 4.20 -7.13
CA GLN A 179 -10.90 4.87 -7.67
C GLN A 179 -9.60 4.39 -7.02
N HIS A 180 -9.67 3.69 -5.87
CA HIS A 180 -8.53 3.04 -5.26
C HIS A 180 -7.84 2.03 -6.19
N SER A 181 -8.60 1.42 -7.09
CA SER A 181 -8.03 0.53 -8.10
C SER A 181 -7.27 1.33 -9.17
N ALA A 182 -5.94 1.20 -9.22
CA ALA A 182 -5.12 1.85 -10.24
C ALA A 182 -5.47 1.43 -11.68
N LEU A 183 -6.23 0.34 -11.87
CA LEU A 183 -6.74 -0.10 -13.17
C LEU A 183 -7.83 0.82 -13.73
N THR A 184 -8.39 1.71 -12.90
CA THR A 184 -9.39 2.70 -13.30
C THR A 184 -8.80 4.05 -13.66
N TRP A 185 -7.47 4.21 -13.53
CA TRP A 185 -6.79 5.48 -13.78
C TRP A 185 -6.59 5.71 -15.26
N GLU A 186 -6.85 6.92 -15.70
CA GLU A 186 -6.74 7.29 -17.11
C GLU A 186 -5.27 7.42 -17.54
N ILE A 187 -4.97 6.86 -18.72
CA ILE A 187 -3.66 6.94 -19.34
C ILE A 187 -3.80 7.52 -20.73
N GLU A 188 -3.08 8.60 -21.02
CA GLU A 188 -2.95 9.17 -22.34
C GLU A 188 -1.48 9.28 -22.73
N ASN A 189 -1.14 8.88 -23.96
CA ASN A 189 0.23 8.91 -24.48
C ASN A 189 1.27 8.21 -23.55
N GLY A 190 0.84 7.16 -22.83
CA GLY A 190 1.70 6.39 -21.93
C GLY A 190 1.99 7.06 -20.58
N GLN A 191 1.25 8.10 -20.22
CA GLN A 191 1.35 8.82 -18.96
C GLN A 191 -0.01 8.89 -18.29
N PHE A 192 -0.03 8.98 -16.95
CA PHE A 192 -1.27 9.25 -16.22
C PHE A 192 -1.81 10.64 -16.56
N VAL A 193 -3.11 10.73 -16.79
CA VAL A 193 -3.81 12.02 -16.84
C VAL A 193 -3.84 12.60 -15.44
N THR A 194 -3.35 13.82 -15.27
CA THR A 194 -3.24 14.48 -13.95
C THR A 194 -4.35 15.49 -13.73
N MET A 195 -4.64 15.75 -12.46
CA MET A 195 -5.60 16.74 -12.00
C MET A 195 -4.91 17.75 -11.06
N ASP A 196 -5.40 18.99 -11.05
CA ASP A 196 -4.83 20.05 -10.19
C ASP A 196 -5.29 19.93 -8.74
N HIS A 197 -6.48 19.37 -8.49
CA HIS A 197 -7.10 19.34 -7.18
C HIS A 197 -7.82 18.03 -6.90
N LEU A 198 -7.82 17.64 -5.63
CA LEU A 198 -8.68 16.58 -5.09
C LEU A 198 -10.15 17.05 -5.11
N THR A 199 -11.08 16.09 -5.14
CA THR A 199 -12.51 16.40 -4.96
C THR A 199 -12.76 16.96 -3.57
N LYS A 200 -13.87 17.69 -3.43
CA LYS A 200 -14.29 18.21 -2.12
C LYS A 200 -14.53 17.11 -1.09
N ASN A 201 -15.05 15.97 -1.52
CA ASN A 201 -15.26 14.82 -0.66
C ASN A 201 -13.95 14.25 -0.15
N SER A 202 -12.96 14.09 -1.02
CA SER A 202 -11.62 13.63 -0.64
C SER A 202 -10.96 14.56 0.37
N GLN A 203 -11.05 15.89 0.14
CA GLN A 203 -10.52 16.88 1.08
C GLN A 203 -11.22 16.85 2.45
N LEU A 204 -12.55 16.66 2.47
CA LEU A 204 -13.32 16.54 3.71
C LEU A 204 -12.95 15.26 4.47
N ASN A 205 -12.83 14.14 3.77
CA ASN A 205 -12.43 12.87 4.35
C ASN A 205 -11.03 12.95 4.98
N ASP A 206 -10.06 13.57 4.28
CA ASP A 206 -8.69 13.79 4.77
C ASP A 206 -8.71 14.59 6.09
N GLN A 207 -9.43 15.72 6.11
CA GLN A 207 -9.56 16.55 7.31
C GLN A 207 -10.23 15.81 8.48
N THR A 208 -11.26 15.01 8.18
CA THR A 208 -11.98 14.24 9.21
C THR A 208 -11.10 13.16 9.80
N PHE A 209 -10.38 12.40 8.96
CA PHE A 209 -9.46 11.34 9.40
C PHE A 209 -8.31 11.90 10.23
N LYS A 210 -7.66 12.98 9.78
CA LYS A 210 -6.58 13.64 10.53
C LYS A 210 -7.03 14.09 11.89
N LYS A 211 -8.16 14.80 11.93
CA LYS A 211 -8.71 15.25 13.19
C LYS A 211 -9.03 14.10 14.15
N TRP A 212 -9.60 13.00 13.64
CA TRP A 212 -9.92 11.85 14.45
C TRP A 212 -8.66 11.18 15.03
N THR A 213 -7.62 10.96 14.22
CA THR A 213 -6.35 10.37 14.67
C THR A 213 -5.52 11.30 15.55
N GLU A 214 -5.74 12.62 15.51
CA GLU A 214 -5.13 13.58 16.45
C GLU A 214 -5.80 13.59 17.82
N GLU A 215 -7.11 13.30 17.89
CA GLU A 215 -7.91 13.36 19.12
C GLU A 215 -7.95 12.03 19.90
N VAL A 216 -7.54 10.90 19.29
CA VAL A 216 -7.59 9.56 19.87
C VAL A 216 -6.18 9.03 20.10
N SER A 217 -5.91 8.46 21.25
CA SER A 217 -4.59 7.88 21.56
C SER A 217 -4.35 6.57 20.82
N ASP A 218 -3.07 6.18 20.67
CA ASP A 218 -2.69 4.93 20.02
C ASP A 218 -3.32 3.72 20.76
N GLU A 219 -3.41 3.75 22.09
CA GLU A 219 -4.04 2.70 22.91
C GLU A 219 -5.55 2.60 22.68
N GLU A 220 -6.23 3.73 22.51
CA GLU A 220 -7.67 3.77 22.22
C GLU A 220 -7.95 3.25 20.81
N LEU A 221 -7.11 3.60 19.83
CA LEU A 221 -7.19 3.07 18.48
C LEU A 221 -6.96 1.55 18.44
N GLU A 222 -5.95 1.05 19.15
CA GLU A 222 -5.68 -0.38 19.28
C GLU A 222 -6.89 -1.12 19.84
N LEU A 223 -7.42 -0.67 20.98
CA LEU A 223 -8.59 -1.27 21.60
C LEU A 223 -9.81 -1.26 20.68
N PHE A 224 -10.05 -0.13 20.00
CA PHE A 224 -11.19 0.01 19.08
C PHE A 224 -11.09 -1.01 17.95
N TRP A 225 -9.94 -1.08 17.27
CA TRP A 225 -9.76 -1.98 16.15
C TRP A 225 -9.74 -3.45 16.57
N ASP A 226 -9.15 -3.78 17.72
CA ASP A 226 -9.16 -5.14 18.23
C ASP A 226 -10.59 -5.62 18.53
N VAL A 227 -11.39 -4.83 19.21
CA VAL A 227 -12.80 -5.17 19.47
C VAL A 227 -13.59 -5.27 18.16
N PHE A 228 -13.39 -4.35 17.22
CA PHE A 228 -14.08 -4.37 15.95
C PHE A 228 -13.81 -5.65 15.15
N PHE A 229 -12.55 -6.01 14.96
CA PHE A 229 -12.19 -7.22 14.23
C PHE A 229 -12.55 -8.50 14.97
N GLU A 230 -12.43 -8.54 16.32
CA GLU A 230 -12.87 -9.67 17.13
C GLU A 230 -14.36 -9.95 16.94
N LEU A 231 -15.19 -8.92 16.89
CA LEU A 231 -16.62 -9.07 16.57
C LEU A 231 -16.84 -9.68 15.18
N LEU A 232 -16.11 -9.21 14.16
CA LEU A 232 -16.23 -9.75 12.81
C LEU A 232 -15.84 -11.24 12.75
N PHE A 233 -14.74 -11.62 13.37
CA PHE A 233 -14.30 -13.01 13.45
C PHE A 233 -15.28 -13.89 14.25
N THR A 234 -15.81 -13.39 15.37
CA THR A 234 -16.78 -14.11 16.21
C THR A 234 -18.06 -14.47 15.46
N ILE A 235 -18.52 -13.63 14.55
CA ILE A 235 -19.68 -13.90 13.70
C ILE A 235 -19.35 -14.68 12.42
N GLY A 236 -18.12 -15.19 12.32
CA GLY A 236 -17.66 -16.08 11.25
C GLY A 236 -17.46 -15.37 9.91
N LEU A 237 -16.87 -14.17 9.92
CA LEU A 237 -16.43 -13.48 8.71
C LEU A 237 -14.92 -13.64 8.57
N ASP A 238 -14.47 -14.00 7.37
CA ASP A 238 -13.05 -14.19 7.06
C ASP A 238 -12.54 -13.19 6.02
N THR A 239 -13.45 -12.63 5.21
CA THR A 239 -13.10 -11.72 4.14
C THR A 239 -13.93 -10.44 4.18
N ILE A 240 -13.42 -9.38 3.54
CA ILE A 240 -14.15 -8.12 3.36
C ILE A 240 -15.42 -8.33 2.50
N ASN A 241 -15.39 -9.28 1.58
CA ASN A 241 -16.55 -9.63 0.76
C ASN A 241 -17.68 -10.25 1.61
N ASP A 242 -17.34 -11.02 2.65
CA ASP A 242 -18.31 -11.54 3.62
C ASP A 242 -19.00 -10.41 4.38
N VAL A 243 -18.22 -9.39 4.78
CA VAL A 243 -18.75 -8.20 5.47
C VAL A 243 -19.77 -7.49 4.57
N PHE A 244 -19.41 -7.19 3.33
CA PHE A 244 -20.31 -6.53 2.38
C PHE A 244 -21.53 -7.41 2.02
N GLY A 245 -21.31 -8.71 1.83
CA GLY A 245 -22.39 -9.66 1.53
C GLY A 245 -23.45 -9.72 2.62
N LYS A 246 -23.03 -9.85 3.89
CA LYS A 246 -23.96 -9.82 5.03
C LYS A 246 -24.63 -8.46 5.21
N PHE A 247 -23.88 -7.37 5.06
CA PHE A 247 -24.45 -6.02 5.13
C PHE A 247 -25.55 -5.82 4.09
N MET A 248 -25.31 -6.20 2.83
CA MET A 248 -26.31 -6.11 1.76
C MET A 248 -27.54 -7.00 2.01
N HIS A 249 -27.34 -8.19 2.59
CA HIS A 249 -28.44 -9.07 2.97
C HIS A 249 -29.34 -8.40 4.04
N TYR A 250 -28.76 -7.84 5.09
CA TYR A 250 -29.51 -7.11 6.10
C TYR A 250 -30.24 -5.89 5.53
N VAL A 251 -29.62 -5.13 4.64
CA VAL A 251 -30.28 -3.99 3.98
C VAL A 251 -31.48 -4.46 3.17
N GLN A 252 -31.40 -5.60 2.46
CA GLN A 252 -32.51 -6.15 1.69
C GLN A 252 -33.66 -6.71 2.56
N GLU A 253 -33.36 -7.16 3.79
CA GLU A 253 -34.40 -7.65 4.71
C GLU A 253 -35.15 -6.53 5.43
N PHE A 254 -34.56 -5.34 5.54
CA PHE A 254 -35.18 -4.21 6.26
C PHE A 254 -35.79 -3.13 5.34
N PHE A 255 -35.63 -3.25 4.03
CA PHE A 255 -36.21 -2.36 3.02
C PHE A 255 -36.94 -3.13 1.92
#